data_4c43d3f0ed78e37fa8cb3654026c5377
#
_entry.id   4c43d3f0ed78e37fa8cb3654026c5377
#
_cell.length_a   1.000
_cell.length_b   1.000
_cell.length_c   1.000
_cell.angle_alpha   90.00
_cell.angle_beta   90.00
_cell.angle_gamma   90.00
#
_symmetry.space_group_name_H-M   'P 1'
#
loop_
_entity.id
_entity.type
_entity.pdbx_description
1 polymer ?
#
loop_
_entity_poly.entity_id
_entity_poly.type
_entity_poly.pdbx_seq_one_letter_code
_entity_poly.pdbx_strand_id
1 'polypeptide(L)'
;MKKWSNYTDKDRKEFAEGEYGNFKVGRPYKTGNGKNRQTAGYVRERYGFNKDGSPNASEDGEQAYVVTQEKPSVPKNQVKHVAVIYQGSDTDFLNHPADSISDWADNDLPQAAATEINGAINFATTNSGYSVPYPTPQLIASANTLNQVSAEYPNAQIDVYGHSLASMDGQYAVANMDNPDQLHGAWLYEGPNIYPNLTPSQKEIADESKDKIHNYVDRKDVVPLGYTFNAAYTVGNVTLINSEGYQGIGGQHMWGGYYFDANGKLMPDGIADGLESEFKDISKTYTKLAGKNLSSADQVMLEEGTARNILRALDNAIENEYTLVNQLYNKVISKCDELWKESLTRASIIGTNLTKGEIQEALAAGGCTKSKFSDVADYYRSKKHHFESIHTKVTGWIKKLDHSIEQIKGIDAQIAGYFK
;
A
#
# COMPACT_ATOMS: atom_id res chain seq x y z
N MET A 1 -28.40 12.89 -3.09
CA MET A 1 -27.33 12.00 -2.57
C MET A 1 -27.41 10.69 -3.32
N LYS A 2 -26.32 10.23 -3.90
CA LYS A 2 -26.22 8.92 -4.58
C LYS A 2 -26.29 7.81 -3.53
N LYS A 3 -26.97 6.70 -3.83
CA LYS A 3 -26.97 5.54 -2.92
C LYS A 3 -25.59 4.87 -2.94
N TRP A 4 -25.08 4.45 -1.78
CA TRP A 4 -23.76 3.81 -1.69
C TRP A 4 -23.67 2.48 -2.45
N SER A 5 -24.79 1.76 -2.58
CA SER A 5 -24.88 0.57 -3.44
C SER A 5 -24.61 0.83 -4.93
N ASN A 6 -24.66 2.10 -5.36
CA ASN A 6 -24.41 2.52 -6.75
C ASN A 6 -23.08 3.26 -6.90
N TYR A 7 -22.21 3.21 -5.88
CA TYR A 7 -20.90 3.85 -5.95
C TYR A 7 -19.98 3.07 -6.90
N THR A 8 -19.33 3.82 -7.76
CA THR A 8 -18.22 3.34 -8.60
C THR A 8 -16.92 3.42 -7.82
N ASP A 9 -15.82 2.84 -8.33
CA ASP A 9 -14.50 2.95 -7.70
C ASP A 9 -14.08 4.41 -7.52
N LYS A 10 -14.45 5.29 -8.48
CA LYS A 10 -14.22 6.72 -8.37
C LYS A 10 -15.00 7.36 -7.22
N ASP A 11 -16.27 7.00 -7.04
CA ASP A 11 -17.05 7.49 -5.89
C ASP A 11 -16.47 6.99 -4.57
N ARG A 12 -15.98 5.74 -4.53
CA ARG A 12 -15.34 5.13 -3.35
C ARG A 12 -14.04 5.84 -3.01
N LYS A 13 -13.20 6.12 -4.01
CA LYS A 13 -11.97 6.92 -3.86
C LYS A 13 -12.28 8.31 -3.32
N GLU A 14 -13.24 9.04 -3.92
CA GLU A 14 -13.65 10.36 -3.45
C GLU A 14 -14.24 10.31 -2.04
N PHE A 15 -14.85 9.19 -1.65
CA PHE A 15 -15.38 9.00 -0.30
C PHE A 15 -14.22 8.81 0.70
N ALA A 16 -13.24 7.99 0.39
CA ALA A 16 -12.05 7.80 1.20
C ALA A 16 -11.24 9.11 1.34
N GLU A 17 -11.02 9.84 0.24
CA GLU A 17 -10.29 11.11 0.22
C GLU A 17 -10.86 12.16 1.19
N GLY A 18 -12.14 12.03 1.52
CA GLY A 18 -12.80 12.88 2.50
C GLY A 18 -12.27 12.72 3.93
N GLU A 19 -11.47 11.70 4.26
CA GLU A 19 -10.88 11.48 5.59
C GLU A 19 -10.11 12.70 6.10
N TYR A 20 -9.42 13.40 5.21
CA TYR A 20 -8.65 14.63 5.51
C TYR A 20 -9.53 15.87 5.70
N GLY A 21 -10.86 15.73 5.62
CA GLY A 21 -11.79 16.83 5.84
C GLY A 21 -12.08 17.08 7.32
N ASN A 22 -12.25 18.33 7.71
CA ASN A 22 -12.68 18.67 9.07
C ASN A 22 -14.21 18.69 9.16
N PHE A 23 -14.83 17.54 9.33
CA PHE A 23 -16.27 17.38 9.42
C PHE A 23 -16.74 17.37 10.89
N LYS A 24 -17.90 17.99 11.14
CA LYS A 24 -18.51 18.07 12.48
C LYS A 24 -19.64 17.05 12.61
N VAL A 25 -19.78 16.46 13.79
CA VAL A 25 -20.91 15.58 14.12
C VAL A 25 -22.26 16.25 13.84
N GLY A 26 -23.18 15.52 13.29
CA GLY A 26 -24.50 16.00 12.88
C GLY A 26 -24.54 16.77 11.55
N ARG A 27 -23.39 16.94 10.87
CA ARG A 27 -23.30 17.68 9.61
C ARG A 27 -23.12 16.74 8.41
N PRO A 28 -23.42 17.23 7.19
CA PRO A 28 -23.18 16.46 5.98
C PRO A 28 -21.70 16.12 5.81
N TYR A 29 -21.41 14.86 5.53
CA TYR A 29 -20.15 14.41 4.97
C TYR A 29 -20.16 14.68 3.47
N LYS A 30 -19.15 15.38 2.96
CA LYS A 30 -19.14 15.85 1.57
C LYS A 30 -17.90 15.33 0.86
N THR A 31 -18.11 14.81 -0.34
CA THR A 31 -17.06 14.31 -1.25
C THR A 31 -16.94 15.19 -2.49
N GLY A 32 -15.85 15.01 -3.24
CA GLY A 32 -15.55 15.79 -4.44
C GLY A 32 -15.03 17.20 -4.15
N ASN A 33 -14.48 17.85 -5.17
CA ASN A 33 -13.78 19.12 -5.06
C ASN A 33 -14.53 20.27 -5.77
N GLY A 34 -14.41 21.48 -5.24
CA GLY A 34 -14.92 22.69 -5.85
C GLY A 34 -16.44 22.63 -6.13
N LYS A 35 -16.83 22.86 -7.40
CA LYS A 35 -18.24 22.85 -7.84
C LYS A 35 -18.88 21.46 -7.86
N ASN A 36 -18.08 20.39 -7.82
CA ASN A 36 -18.53 19.01 -7.83
C ASN A 36 -18.75 18.45 -6.41
N ARG A 37 -18.59 19.29 -5.38
CA ARG A 37 -18.75 18.88 -3.98
C ARG A 37 -20.19 18.54 -3.68
N GLN A 38 -20.45 17.29 -3.29
CA GLN A 38 -21.79 16.76 -3.01
C GLN A 38 -21.86 16.10 -1.63
N THR A 39 -23.07 16.05 -1.07
CA THR A 39 -23.29 15.31 0.18
C THR A 39 -23.30 13.81 -0.12
N ALA A 40 -22.44 13.09 0.58
CA ALA A 40 -22.29 11.63 0.48
C ALA A 40 -22.92 10.88 1.67
N GLY A 41 -23.08 11.57 2.81
CA GLY A 41 -23.66 11.03 4.03
C GLY A 41 -23.74 12.09 5.13
N TYR A 42 -23.86 11.63 6.38
CA TYR A 42 -23.91 12.48 7.57
C TYR A 42 -23.00 11.92 8.64
N VAL A 43 -22.14 12.78 9.21
CA VAL A 43 -21.25 12.39 10.30
C VAL A 43 -22.06 12.14 11.56
N ARG A 44 -21.95 10.96 12.10
CA ARG A 44 -22.62 10.54 13.34
C ARG A 44 -21.70 10.65 14.55
N GLU A 45 -20.46 10.25 14.37
CA GLU A 45 -19.48 10.16 15.42
C GLU A 45 -18.08 10.48 14.89
N ARG A 46 -17.19 10.83 15.80
CA ARG A 46 -15.77 11.05 15.55
C ARG A 46 -14.97 10.44 16.70
N TYR A 47 -13.98 9.67 16.38
CA TYR A 47 -13.03 9.08 17.33
C TYR A 47 -11.67 9.75 17.16
N GLY A 48 -10.89 9.88 18.24
CA GLY A 48 -9.58 10.49 18.22
C GLY A 48 -9.55 12.01 18.01
N PHE A 49 -10.65 12.73 18.31
CA PHE A 49 -10.76 14.17 18.17
C PHE A 49 -11.25 14.85 19.46
N ASN A 50 -10.68 16.01 19.76
CA ASN A 50 -11.15 16.87 20.82
C ASN A 50 -12.52 17.52 20.45
N LYS A 51 -13.21 18.10 21.44
CA LYS A 51 -14.49 18.78 21.22
C LYS A 51 -14.42 19.96 20.24
N ASP A 52 -13.27 20.62 20.16
CA ASP A 52 -13.02 21.71 19.21
C ASP A 52 -12.71 21.23 17.79
N GLY A 53 -12.50 19.91 17.63
CA GLY A 53 -12.22 19.28 16.36
C GLY A 53 -10.72 19.16 16.03
N SER A 54 -9.85 19.54 16.93
CA SER A 54 -8.43 19.24 16.82
C SER A 54 -8.19 17.75 17.05
N PRO A 55 -7.15 17.13 16.46
CA PRO A 55 -6.75 15.78 16.79
C PRO A 55 -6.59 15.62 18.30
N ASN A 56 -7.14 14.56 18.84
CA ASN A 56 -6.87 14.20 20.21
C ASN A 56 -5.50 13.53 20.25
N ALA A 57 -4.53 14.14 20.88
CA ALA A 57 -3.25 13.52 21.18
C ALA A 57 -3.42 12.37 22.21
N SER A 58 -4.48 11.57 22.09
CA SER A 58 -4.68 10.36 22.88
C SER A 58 -3.52 9.40 22.59
N GLU A 59 -3.14 8.64 23.60
CA GLU A 59 -2.03 7.68 23.56
C GLU A 59 -2.17 6.63 22.42
N ASP A 60 -3.36 6.51 21.81
CA ASP A 60 -3.67 5.46 20.84
C ASP A 60 -3.49 5.91 19.39
N GLY A 61 -3.45 7.21 19.09
CA GLY A 61 -3.19 7.76 17.74
C GLY A 61 -4.31 7.59 16.71
N GLU A 62 -5.36 6.82 16.99
CA GLU A 62 -6.47 6.58 16.06
C GLU A 62 -7.32 7.82 15.83
N GLN A 63 -7.70 8.04 14.57
CA GLN A 63 -8.70 9.03 14.17
C GLN A 63 -9.67 8.40 13.17
N ALA A 64 -10.98 8.55 13.43
CA ALA A 64 -11.99 8.00 12.54
C ALA A 64 -13.27 8.83 12.51
N TYR A 65 -13.95 8.81 11.37
CA TYR A 65 -15.32 9.28 11.21
C TYR A 65 -16.28 8.10 11.07
N VAL A 66 -17.42 8.19 11.75
CA VAL A 66 -18.58 7.31 11.50
C VAL A 66 -19.60 8.11 10.72
N VAL A 67 -19.90 7.67 9.51
CA VAL A 67 -20.80 8.32 8.57
C VAL A 67 -21.96 7.40 8.24
N THR A 68 -23.19 7.92 8.21
CA THR A 68 -24.37 7.16 7.76
C THR A 68 -24.98 7.77 6.52
N GLN A 69 -25.57 6.94 5.69
CA GLN A 69 -26.33 7.43 4.54
C GLN A 69 -27.61 8.15 5.01
N GLU A 70 -28.20 7.66 6.10
CA GLU A 70 -29.39 8.24 6.72
C GLU A 70 -29.06 9.50 7.53
N LYS A 71 -30.04 10.39 7.66
CA LYS A 71 -29.90 11.62 8.45
C LYS A 71 -29.67 11.31 9.94
N PRO A 72 -29.02 12.20 10.69
CA PRO A 72 -28.74 12.01 12.12
C PRO A 72 -29.96 11.78 13.01
N SER A 73 -31.17 12.19 12.53
CA SER A 73 -32.44 11.95 13.24
C SER A 73 -32.90 10.48 13.21
N VAL A 74 -32.36 9.66 12.33
CA VAL A 74 -32.72 8.23 12.27
C VAL A 74 -32.02 7.50 13.42
N PRO A 75 -32.74 6.73 14.26
CA PRO A 75 -32.16 5.94 15.33
C PRO A 75 -31.12 4.95 14.81
N LYS A 76 -30.04 4.68 15.59
CA LYS A 76 -28.93 3.79 15.18
C LYS A 76 -29.41 2.41 14.73
N ASN A 77 -30.36 1.82 15.44
CA ASN A 77 -30.94 0.52 15.11
C ASN A 77 -31.82 0.50 13.84
N GLN A 78 -32.10 1.65 13.25
CA GLN A 78 -32.85 1.77 11.98
C GLN A 78 -31.93 2.15 10.80
N VAL A 79 -30.67 2.48 11.07
CA VAL A 79 -29.66 2.75 10.03
C VAL A 79 -29.39 1.46 9.25
N LYS A 80 -29.28 1.59 7.92
CA LYS A 80 -29.02 0.46 7.02
C LYS A 80 -27.62 0.45 6.45
N HIS A 81 -26.97 1.62 6.39
CA HIS A 81 -25.61 1.75 5.87
C HIS A 81 -24.79 2.70 6.74
N VAL A 82 -23.70 2.21 7.26
CA VAL A 82 -22.72 2.98 8.03
C VAL A 82 -21.33 2.78 7.43
N ALA A 83 -20.53 3.83 7.39
CA ALA A 83 -19.14 3.79 6.98
C ALA A 83 -18.26 4.20 8.15
N VAL A 84 -17.19 3.46 8.36
CA VAL A 84 -16.06 3.85 9.20
C VAL A 84 -14.93 4.28 8.28
N ILE A 85 -14.49 5.52 8.46
CA ILE A 85 -13.46 6.15 7.64
C ILE A 85 -12.32 6.46 8.59
N TYR A 86 -11.27 5.66 8.56
CA TYR A 86 -10.06 5.92 9.32
C TYR A 86 -9.30 7.06 8.67
N GLN A 87 -8.59 7.84 9.46
CA GLN A 87 -7.76 8.95 8.99
C GLN A 87 -6.28 8.53 9.07
N GLY A 88 -5.58 8.70 7.95
CA GLY A 88 -4.12 8.51 7.88
C GLY A 88 -3.38 9.57 8.68
N SER A 89 -2.04 9.50 8.66
CA SER A 89 -1.16 10.43 9.36
C SER A 89 -1.48 11.89 9.02
N ASP A 90 -1.29 12.77 10.00
CA ASP A 90 -1.79 14.15 10.05
C ASP A 90 -1.51 15.00 8.79
N THR A 91 -2.30 16.07 8.66
CA THR A 91 -2.33 17.03 7.54
C THR A 91 -1.01 17.73 7.21
N ASP A 92 0.01 17.61 8.03
CA ASP A 92 1.36 18.09 7.73
C ASP A 92 2.00 17.33 6.56
N PHE A 93 1.57 16.09 6.32
CA PHE A 93 1.91 15.32 5.14
C PHE A 93 1.47 16.02 3.83
N LEU A 94 0.32 16.70 3.84
CA LEU A 94 -0.17 17.47 2.68
C LEU A 94 0.65 18.74 2.41
N ASN A 95 1.15 19.37 3.46
CA ASN A 95 1.89 20.64 3.36
C ASN A 95 3.40 20.45 3.21
N HIS A 96 3.93 19.38 3.78
CA HIS A 96 5.35 19.04 3.83
C HIS A 96 5.60 17.56 3.54
N PRO A 97 5.23 17.07 2.34
CA PRO A 97 5.27 15.61 2.05
C PRO A 97 6.69 15.01 2.14
N ALA A 98 7.74 15.82 1.92
CA ALA A 98 9.10 15.34 2.04
C ALA A 98 9.57 15.23 3.50
N ASP A 99 9.12 16.15 4.38
CA ASP A 99 9.46 16.15 5.80
C ASP A 99 8.64 15.09 6.54
N SER A 100 7.36 14.97 6.20
CA SER A 100 6.47 13.97 6.78
C SER A 100 6.83 12.54 6.34
N ILE A 101 7.39 12.34 5.15
CA ILE A 101 7.95 11.03 4.75
C ILE A 101 9.24 10.74 5.51
N SER A 102 10.07 11.76 5.85
CA SER A 102 11.22 11.52 6.72
C SER A 102 10.78 11.18 8.14
N ASP A 103 9.79 11.88 8.68
CA ASP A 103 9.20 11.55 9.99
C ASP A 103 8.48 10.21 9.98
N TRP A 104 7.77 9.88 8.90
CA TRP A 104 7.15 8.57 8.70
C TRP A 104 8.20 7.48 8.47
N ALA A 105 9.27 7.75 7.70
CA ALA A 105 10.37 6.81 7.51
C ALA A 105 11.18 6.59 8.80
N ASP A 106 11.27 7.59 9.67
CA ASP A 106 12.01 7.49 10.93
C ASP A 106 11.16 6.93 12.08
N ASN A 107 9.83 7.18 12.08
CA ASN A 107 8.93 6.78 13.16
C ASN A 107 7.92 5.69 12.77
N ASP A 108 7.28 5.79 11.60
CA ASP A 108 6.21 4.89 11.17
C ASP A 108 6.68 3.83 10.16
N LEU A 109 7.69 4.14 9.33
CA LEU A 109 8.30 3.14 8.45
C LEU A 109 8.98 1.99 9.21
N PRO A 110 9.65 2.18 10.36
CA PRO A 110 10.06 1.07 11.19
C PRO A 110 8.88 0.21 11.65
N GLN A 111 7.70 0.80 11.87
CA GLN A 111 6.50 0.03 12.23
C GLN A 111 5.88 -0.67 11.01
N ALA A 112 5.70 0.03 9.90
CA ALA A 112 5.24 -0.55 8.66
C ALA A 112 6.26 -1.55 8.11
N ALA A 113 7.55 -1.21 8.09
CA ALA A 113 8.62 -2.09 7.71
C ALA A 113 8.82 -3.23 8.71
N ALA A 114 8.66 -3.04 10.03
CA ALA A 114 8.64 -4.14 10.99
C ALA A 114 7.44 -5.07 10.75
N THR A 115 6.33 -4.52 10.25
CA THR A 115 5.15 -5.31 9.88
C THR A 115 5.42 -6.19 8.66
N GLU A 116 6.12 -5.67 7.66
CA GLU A 116 6.46 -6.42 6.44
C GLU A 116 7.71 -7.27 6.57
N ILE A 117 8.63 -6.78 7.33
CA ILE A 117 9.97 -7.31 7.46
C ILE A 117 10.05 -8.43 8.49
N ASN A 118 9.08 -8.61 9.40
CA ASN A 118 9.03 -9.79 10.28
C ASN A 118 8.86 -11.10 9.50
N GLY A 119 8.33 -11.08 8.28
CA GLY A 119 8.43 -12.24 7.37
C GLY A 119 9.82 -12.39 6.71
N ALA A 120 10.54 -11.27 6.48
CA ALA A 120 11.85 -11.24 5.82
C ALA A 120 12.99 -10.77 6.73
N ILE A 121 12.71 -10.12 7.87
CA ILE A 121 13.69 -9.51 8.81
C ILE A 121 13.77 -10.19 10.19
N ASN A 122 13.16 -11.30 10.43
CA ASN A 122 13.76 -12.18 11.46
C ASN A 122 15.26 -12.46 11.16
N PHE A 123 15.70 -12.10 9.98
CA PHE A 123 17.11 -12.23 9.58
C PHE A 123 17.96 -10.94 9.72
N ALA A 124 17.36 -9.75 9.81
CA ALA A 124 18.13 -8.48 9.84
C ALA A 124 17.95 -7.65 11.11
N THR A 125 16.88 -7.81 11.89
CA THR A 125 16.63 -7.02 13.12
C THR A 125 17.26 -7.61 14.39
N THR A 126 17.96 -8.73 14.33
CA THR A 126 18.79 -9.21 15.45
C THR A 126 19.92 -8.25 15.82
N ASN A 127 20.12 -7.16 15.07
CA ASN A 127 21.20 -6.18 15.33
C ASN A 127 20.78 -4.73 15.54
N SER A 128 19.51 -4.35 15.49
CA SER A 128 19.08 -2.95 15.66
C SER A 128 18.13 -2.71 16.82
N GLY A 129 18.22 -3.31 17.93
CA GLY A 129 17.68 -2.93 19.25
C GLY A 129 16.27 -2.26 19.35
N TYR A 130 15.55 -2.07 18.26
CA TYR A 130 14.20 -1.50 18.20
C TYR A 130 13.19 -2.59 17.84
N SER A 131 12.48 -3.08 18.82
CA SER A 131 11.27 -3.88 18.61
C SER A 131 10.06 -2.99 18.90
N VAL A 132 9.34 -2.62 17.87
CA VAL A 132 8.03 -1.99 18.04
C VAL A 132 7.03 -3.09 18.37
N PRO A 133 6.24 -2.95 19.46
CA PRO A 133 5.20 -3.93 19.77
C PRO A 133 4.16 -3.99 18.64
N TYR A 134 3.88 -5.19 18.16
CA TYR A 134 2.76 -5.42 17.24
C TYR A 134 1.69 -6.27 17.99
N PRO A 135 0.40 -5.94 17.87
CA PRO A 135 -0.16 -4.76 17.17
C PRO A 135 0.13 -3.45 17.91
N THR A 136 0.18 -2.34 17.16
CA THR A 136 0.34 -1.00 17.74
C THR A 136 -0.94 -0.59 18.49
N PRO A 137 -0.87 0.36 19.44
CA PRO A 137 -2.07 0.91 20.10
C PRO A 137 -3.12 1.41 19.10
N GLN A 138 -2.70 2.05 18.01
CA GLN A 138 -3.58 2.55 16.95
C GLN A 138 -4.34 1.42 16.26
N LEU A 139 -3.67 0.33 15.88
CA LEU A 139 -4.32 -0.83 15.27
C LEU A 139 -5.35 -1.46 16.21
N ILE A 140 -5.03 -1.56 17.52
CA ILE A 140 -5.97 -2.06 18.53
C ILE A 140 -7.19 -1.14 18.63
N ALA A 141 -6.97 0.19 18.68
CA ALA A 141 -8.03 1.17 18.76
C ALA A 141 -8.93 1.10 17.51
N SER A 142 -8.36 0.96 16.32
CA SER A 142 -9.14 0.84 15.07
C SER A 142 -10.06 -0.39 15.07
N ALA A 143 -9.59 -1.54 15.58
CA ALA A 143 -10.42 -2.73 15.72
C ALA A 143 -11.56 -2.52 16.75
N ASN A 144 -11.25 -1.90 17.89
CA ASN A 144 -12.24 -1.59 18.92
C ASN A 144 -13.32 -0.65 18.38
N THR A 145 -12.94 0.39 17.64
CA THR A 145 -13.87 1.33 16.99
C THR A 145 -14.80 0.62 16.02
N LEU A 146 -14.28 -0.25 15.16
CA LEU A 146 -15.12 -0.98 14.20
C LEU A 146 -16.11 -1.91 14.91
N ASN A 147 -15.67 -2.64 15.93
CA ASN A 147 -16.53 -3.52 16.73
C ASN A 147 -17.58 -2.74 17.54
N GLN A 148 -17.21 -1.58 18.09
CA GLN A 148 -18.17 -0.69 18.73
C GLN A 148 -19.25 -0.21 17.75
N VAL A 149 -18.85 0.24 16.54
CA VAL A 149 -19.81 0.66 15.49
C VAL A 149 -20.69 -0.52 15.08
N SER A 150 -20.13 -1.71 14.91
CA SER A 150 -20.89 -2.93 14.62
C SER A 150 -21.99 -3.19 15.68
N ALA A 151 -21.66 -3.09 16.94
CA ALA A 151 -22.60 -3.28 18.04
C ALA A 151 -23.67 -2.17 18.12
N GLU A 152 -23.29 -0.92 17.88
CA GLU A 152 -24.19 0.24 17.95
C GLU A 152 -25.15 0.37 16.76
N TYR A 153 -24.77 -0.20 15.61
CA TYR A 153 -25.57 -0.22 14.38
C TYR A 153 -25.95 -1.65 13.95
N PRO A 154 -26.69 -2.39 14.78
CA PRO A 154 -26.83 -3.85 14.63
C PRO A 154 -27.56 -4.30 13.35
N ASN A 155 -28.25 -3.40 12.66
CA ASN A 155 -28.99 -3.68 11.43
C ASN A 155 -28.36 -3.04 10.19
N ALA A 156 -27.16 -2.48 10.32
CA ALA A 156 -26.49 -1.80 9.23
C ALA A 156 -25.46 -2.73 8.55
N GLN A 157 -25.31 -2.53 7.25
CA GLN A 157 -24.14 -2.98 6.50
C GLN A 157 -23.02 -1.95 6.70
N ILE A 158 -21.80 -2.41 6.91
CA ILE A 158 -20.65 -1.57 7.24
C ILE A 158 -19.71 -1.48 6.05
N ASP A 159 -19.39 -0.25 5.65
CA ASP A 159 -18.32 0.07 4.71
C ASP A 159 -17.10 0.57 5.50
N VAL A 160 -15.89 0.13 5.13
CA VAL A 160 -14.64 0.58 5.73
C VAL A 160 -13.79 1.30 4.69
N TYR A 161 -13.20 2.43 5.07
CA TYR A 161 -12.34 3.23 4.21
C TYR A 161 -11.06 3.62 4.94
N GLY A 162 -9.95 3.67 4.20
CA GLY A 162 -8.67 4.16 4.70
C GLY A 162 -7.66 4.34 3.58
N HIS A 163 -6.76 5.30 3.77
CA HIS A 163 -5.65 5.59 2.89
C HIS A 163 -4.36 5.67 3.70
N SER A 164 -3.24 5.23 3.13
CA SER A 164 -1.96 5.27 3.83
C SER A 164 -1.98 4.43 5.13
N LEU A 165 -1.59 5.01 6.26
CA LEU A 165 -1.66 4.39 7.58
C LEU A 165 -3.10 3.93 7.92
N ALA A 166 -4.11 4.72 7.57
CA ALA A 166 -5.51 4.33 7.76
C ALA A 166 -5.94 3.09 6.95
N SER A 167 -5.24 2.78 5.86
CA SER A 167 -5.41 1.50 5.16
C SER A 167 -4.95 0.31 6.03
N MET A 168 -3.85 0.48 6.80
CA MET A 168 -3.42 -0.54 7.78
C MET A 168 -4.46 -0.70 8.90
N ASP A 169 -4.99 0.43 9.42
CA ASP A 169 -6.05 0.42 10.43
C ASP A 169 -7.28 -0.33 9.93
N GLY A 170 -7.72 -0.05 8.69
CA GLY A 170 -8.83 -0.73 8.06
C GLY A 170 -8.59 -2.23 7.84
N GLN A 171 -7.39 -2.62 7.39
CA GLN A 171 -7.01 -4.03 7.23
C GLN A 171 -7.07 -4.77 8.58
N TYR A 172 -6.49 -4.16 9.63
CA TYR A 172 -6.46 -4.76 10.96
C TYR A 172 -7.84 -4.83 11.59
N ALA A 173 -8.63 -3.76 11.47
CA ALA A 173 -9.97 -3.70 12.02
C ALA A 173 -10.90 -4.75 11.41
N VAL A 174 -10.87 -4.92 10.08
CA VAL A 174 -11.67 -5.94 9.38
C VAL A 174 -11.25 -7.35 9.80
N ALA A 175 -9.95 -7.61 9.92
CA ALA A 175 -9.43 -8.91 10.39
C ALA A 175 -9.76 -9.23 11.86
N ASN A 176 -10.29 -8.25 12.62
CA ASN A 176 -10.68 -8.38 14.03
C ASN A 176 -12.18 -8.14 14.25
N MET A 177 -13.02 -8.21 13.21
CA MET A 177 -14.46 -8.01 13.38
C MET A 177 -15.09 -9.16 14.18
N ASP A 178 -15.85 -8.81 15.24
CA ASP A 178 -16.66 -9.76 16.00
C ASP A 178 -17.84 -10.30 15.17
N ASN A 179 -18.33 -9.50 14.20
CA ASN A 179 -19.42 -9.86 13.30
C ASN A 179 -19.08 -9.55 11.83
N PRO A 180 -18.29 -10.39 11.15
CA PRO A 180 -17.88 -10.18 9.76
C PRO A 180 -19.03 -10.17 8.76
N ASP A 181 -20.20 -10.71 9.11
CA ASP A 181 -21.38 -10.70 8.24
C ASP A 181 -21.91 -9.28 7.99
N GLN A 182 -21.67 -8.34 8.92
CA GLN A 182 -22.03 -6.94 8.72
C GLN A 182 -21.11 -6.21 7.73
N LEU A 183 -19.93 -6.74 7.42
CA LEU A 183 -19.04 -6.12 6.44
C LEU A 183 -19.68 -6.18 5.06
N HIS A 184 -20.06 -5.01 4.51
CA HIS A 184 -20.45 -4.87 3.11
C HIS A 184 -19.25 -4.77 2.20
N GLY A 185 -18.26 -3.95 2.56
CA GLY A 185 -17.00 -3.86 1.85
C GLY A 185 -15.97 -2.97 2.55
N ALA A 186 -14.71 -3.15 2.19
CA ALA A 186 -13.62 -2.28 2.59
C ALA A 186 -12.89 -1.78 1.34
N TRP A 187 -12.63 -0.47 1.28
CA TRP A 187 -11.89 0.18 0.20
C TRP A 187 -10.67 0.86 0.80
N LEU A 188 -9.52 0.22 0.60
CA LEU A 188 -8.27 0.54 1.25
C LEU A 188 -7.24 0.94 0.18
N TYR A 189 -6.54 2.05 0.40
CA TYR A 189 -5.68 2.67 -0.61
C TYR A 189 -4.29 2.91 -0.06
N GLU A 190 -3.26 2.58 -0.83
CA GLU A 190 -1.85 2.94 -0.64
C GLU A 190 -1.29 2.66 0.76
N GLY A 191 -1.81 1.67 1.46
CA GLY A 191 -1.27 1.26 2.77
C GLY A 191 -0.41 0.01 2.65
N PRO A 192 0.54 -0.21 3.59
CA PRO A 192 1.30 -1.44 3.67
C PRO A 192 0.43 -2.68 3.92
N ASN A 193 0.91 -3.84 3.46
CA ASN A 193 0.25 -5.12 3.70
C ASN A 193 0.55 -5.65 5.10
N ILE A 194 -0.47 -5.88 5.92
CA ILE A 194 -0.30 -6.39 7.29
C ILE A 194 -0.59 -7.89 7.43
N TYR A 195 -1.03 -8.56 6.38
CA TYR A 195 -1.41 -9.98 6.43
C TYR A 195 -0.33 -10.89 7.04
N PRO A 196 0.98 -10.73 6.75
CA PRO A 196 2.00 -11.57 7.35
C PRO A 196 1.99 -11.58 8.88
N ASN A 197 1.61 -10.47 9.50
CA ASN A 197 1.65 -10.25 10.96
C ASN A 197 0.34 -10.61 11.67
N LEU A 198 -0.71 -10.94 10.92
CA LEU A 198 -1.98 -11.37 11.49
C LEU A 198 -1.84 -12.75 12.15
N THR A 199 -2.54 -12.93 13.27
CA THR A 199 -2.70 -14.24 13.91
C THR A 199 -3.48 -15.21 13.02
N PRO A 200 -3.44 -16.52 13.25
CA PRO A 200 -4.21 -17.48 12.48
C PRO A 200 -5.72 -17.17 12.43
N SER A 201 -6.32 -16.76 13.55
CA SER A 201 -7.75 -16.40 13.59
C SER A 201 -8.08 -15.12 12.82
N GLN A 202 -7.20 -14.13 12.86
CA GLN A 202 -7.35 -12.90 12.05
C GLN A 202 -7.21 -13.19 10.56
N LYS A 203 -6.30 -14.08 10.17
CA LYS A 203 -6.15 -14.54 8.78
C LYS A 203 -7.41 -15.24 8.28
N GLU A 204 -8.02 -16.08 9.12
CA GLU A 204 -9.28 -16.75 8.80
C GLU A 204 -10.39 -15.73 8.47
N ILE A 205 -10.61 -14.73 9.34
CA ILE A 205 -11.58 -13.65 9.09
C ILE A 205 -11.25 -12.87 7.80
N ALA A 206 -9.99 -12.50 7.61
CA ALA A 206 -9.54 -11.75 6.43
C ALA A 206 -9.73 -12.56 5.14
N ASP A 207 -9.47 -13.86 5.16
CA ASP A 207 -9.60 -14.76 4.01
C ASP A 207 -11.07 -15.02 3.67
N GLU A 208 -11.93 -15.23 4.67
CA GLU A 208 -13.38 -15.38 4.49
C GLU A 208 -14.03 -14.09 3.96
N SER A 209 -13.49 -12.93 4.34
CA SER A 209 -13.97 -11.63 3.89
C SER A 209 -13.29 -11.12 2.61
N LYS A 210 -12.41 -11.90 2.01
CA LYS A 210 -11.50 -11.47 0.94
C LYS A 210 -12.20 -10.77 -0.22
N ASP A 211 -13.32 -11.30 -0.67
CA ASP A 211 -14.06 -10.75 -1.82
C ASP A 211 -14.77 -9.42 -1.51
N LYS A 212 -14.88 -9.06 -0.24
CA LYS A 212 -15.43 -7.80 0.22
C LYS A 212 -14.36 -6.72 0.42
N ILE A 213 -13.08 -7.08 0.46
CA ILE A 213 -11.97 -6.16 0.75
C ILE A 213 -11.22 -5.86 -0.53
N HIS A 214 -11.25 -4.59 -0.92
CA HIS A 214 -10.58 -4.05 -2.10
C HIS A 214 -9.36 -3.24 -1.65
N ASN A 215 -8.16 -3.72 -1.97
CA ASN A 215 -6.90 -3.09 -1.61
C ASN A 215 -6.23 -2.56 -2.88
N TYR A 216 -6.09 -1.24 -2.99
CA TYR A 216 -5.58 -0.56 -4.17
C TYR A 216 -4.15 -0.08 -3.92
N VAL A 217 -3.25 -0.45 -4.82
CA VAL A 217 -1.81 -0.22 -4.68
C VAL A 217 -1.25 0.38 -5.95
N ASP A 218 -0.66 1.56 -5.85
CA ASP A 218 0.12 2.17 -6.91
C ASP A 218 1.60 1.77 -6.79
N ARG A 219 2.13 1.08 -7.79
CA ARG A 219 3.55 0.68 -7.83
C ARG A 219 4.53 1.84 -7.86
N LYS A 220 4.08 3.04 -8.20
CA LYS A 220 4.90 4.25 -8.23
C LYS A 220 4.92 4.95 -6.87
N ASP A 221 4.03 4.55 -5.96
CA ASP A 221 4.05 4.97 -4.56
C ASP A 221 5.05 4.11 -3.78
N VAL A 222 5.76 4.74 -2.85
CA VAL A 222 6.77 4.07 -2.00
C VAL A 222 6.20 3.57 -0.67
N VAL A 223 4.97 3.96 -0.34
CA VAL A 223 4.34 3.65 0.95
C VAL A 223 3.74 2.25 0.99
N PRO A 224 2.96 1.80 0.00
CA PRO A 224 2.41 0.45 0.03
C PRO A 224 3.52 -0.58 -0.21
N LEU A 225 3.98 -1.19 0.87
CA LEU A 225 5.02 -2.22 0.87
C LEU A 225 4.40 -3.61 1.12
N GLY A 226 5.10 -4.72 0.74
CA GLY A 226 4.76 -6.11 1.08
C GLY A 226 3.69 -6.76 0.22
N TYR A 227 3.25 -6.10 -0.82
CA TYR A 227 2.37 -6.73 -1.80
C TYR A 227 3.19 -7.55 -2.78
N THR A 228 3.31 -8.84 -2.47
CA THR A 228 3.89 -9.81 -3.40
C THR A 228 2.83 -10.24 -4.41
N PHE A 229 3.27 -10.84 -5.54
CA PHE A 229 2.37 -11.39 -6.55
C PHE A 229 1.54 -12.58 -6.05
N ASN A 230 1.71 -13.00 -4.80
CA ASN A 230 0.92 -14.06 -4.20
C ASN A 230 -0.26 -13.46 -3.44
N ALA A 231 -1.40 -13.37 -4.13
CA ALA A 231 -2.68 -12.92 -3.56
C ALA A 231 -3.15 -13.74 -2.33
N ALA A 232 -2.51 -14.86 -2.01
CA ALA A 232 -2.83 -15.64 -0.81
C ALA A 232 -2.32 -15.03 0.49
N TYR A 233 -1.43 -14.04 0.41
CA TYR A 233 -0.80 -13.42 1.59
C TYR A 233 -1.13 -11.93 1.72
N THR A 234 -2.37 -11.56 1.39
CA THR A 234 -2.84 -10.16 1.47
C THR A 234 -4.18 -10.09 2.15
N VAL A 235 -4.44 -9.00 2.88
CA VAL A 235 -5.78 -8.68 3.36
C VAL A 235 -6.60 -8.17 2.18
N GLY A 236 -7.57 -8.98 1.74
CA GLY A 236 -8.43 -8.66 0.61
C GLY A 236 -7.79 -8.90 -0.77
N ASN A 237 -8.53 -8.50 -1.79
CA ASN A 237 -8.11 -8.55 -3.18
C ASN A 237 -7.30 -7.31 -3.53
N VAL A 238 -6.05 -7.51 -3.93
CA VAL A 238 -5.15 -6.41 -4.34
C VAL A 238 -5.39 -6.08 -5.80
N THR A 239 -5.59 -4.80 -6.08
CA THR A 239 -5.60 -4.24 -7.43
C THR A 239 -4.41 -3.32 -7.58
N LEU A 240 -3.45 -3.69 -8.41
CA LEU A 240 -2.37 -2.79 -8.82
C LEU A 240 -2.97 -1.77 -9.80
N ILE A 241 -2.88 -0.50 -9.45
CA ILE A 241 -3.58 0.55 -10.19
C ILE A 241 -2.69 1.23 -11.23
N ASN A 242 -3.32 1.64 -12.32
CA ASN A 242 -2.71 2.50 -13.31
C ASN A 242 -2.91 3.97 -12.89
N SER A 243 -1.80 4.71 -12.81
CA SER A 243 -1.76 6.11 -12.42
C SER A 243 -0.96 6.93 -13.43
N GLU A 244 -1.07 8.25 -13.36
CA GLU A 244 -0.25 9.17 -14.15
C GLU A 244 1.25 8.95 -13.92
N GLY A 245 2.08 9.49 -14.80
CA GLY A 245 3.54 9.47 -14.65
C GLY A 245 3.96 9.98 -13.27
N TYR A 246 5.09 9.49 -12.75
CA TYR A 246 5.56 9.80 -11.40
C TYR A 246 5.52 11.30 -11.07
N GLN A 247 4.76 11.65 -10.04
CA GLN A 247 4.47 13.03 -9.62
C GLN A 247 5.28 13.50 -8.40
N GLY A 248 6.33 12.78 -8.05
CA GLY A 248 7.06 12.95 -6.79
C GLY A 248 6.44 12.08 -5.68
N ILE A 249 7.20 11.87 -4.59
CA ILE A 249 6.79 10.96 -3.50
C ILE A 249 5.42 11.38 -2.94
N GLY A 250 5.26 12.64 -2.53
CA GLY A 250 4.00 13.12 -1.98
C GLY A 250 2.84 13.13 -2.98
N GLY A 251 3.08 13.59 -4.21
CA GLY A 251 2.03 13.61 -5.25
C GLY A 251 1.56 12.21 -5.65
N GLN A 252 2.47 11.23 -5.66
CA GLN A 252 2.14 9.86 -5.99
C GLN A 252 1.36 9.19 -4.86
N HIS A 253 1.77 9.40 -3.62
CA HIS A 253 1.08 8.86 -2.45
C HIS A 253 -0.29 9.49 -2.22
N MET A 254 -0.40 10.82 -2.44
CA MET A 254 -1.64 11.55 -2.21
C MET A 254 -2.60 11.50 -3.40
N TRP A 255 -3.14 10.31 -3.71
CA TRP A 255 -4.16 10.10 -4.76
C TRP A 255 -3.68 10.40 -6.19
N GLY A 256 -2.42 10.21 -6.46
CA GLY A 256 -1.57 10.56 -7.60
C GLY A 256 -2.05 10.27 -9.01
N GLY A 257 -3.23 10.79 -9.38
CA GLY A 257 -3.68 10.75 -10.77
C GLY A 257 -4.17 9.39 -11.24
N TYR A 258 -4.95 8.69 -10.40
CA TYR A 258 -5.57 7.42 -10.76
C TYR A 258 -6.40 7.51 -12.03
N TYR A 259 -6.23 6.56 -12.94
CA TYR A 259 -7.06 6.47 -14.14
C TYR A 259 -8.34 5.69 -13.86
N PHE A 260 -9.46 6.26 -14.35
CA PHE A 260 -10.77 5.63 -14.30
C PHE A 260 -11.33 5.51 -15.72
N ASP A 261 -12.05 4.45 -16.00
CA ASP A 261 -12.80 4.32 -17.24
C ASP A 261 -14.03 5.25 -17.29
N ALA A 262 -14.75 5.25 -18.40
CA ALA A 262 -15.95 6.08 -18.59
C ALA A 262 -17.08 5.76 -17.58
N ASN A 263 -17.07 4.58 -16.95
CA ASN A 263 -18.03 4.14 -15.96
C ASN A 263 -17.58 4.44 -14.52
N GLY A 264 -16.38 5.03 -14.34
CA GLY A 264 -15.79 5.32 -13.05
C GLY A 264 -15.17 4.10 -12.36
N LYS A 265 -14.87 3.03 -13.12
CA LYS A 265 -14.10 1.89 -12.64
C LYS A 265 -12.62 2.23 -12.67
N LEU A 266 -11.91 1.91 -11.61
CA LEU A 266 -10.46 2.10 -11.54
C LEU A 266 -9.77 1.19 -12.57
N MET A 267 -8.82 1.76 -13.31
CA MET A 267 -8.08 1.02 -14.32
C MET A 267 -6.87 0.33 -13.67
N PRO A 268 -6.79 -1.01 -13.77
CA PRO A 268 -5.63 -1.73 -13.25
C PRO A 268 -4.37 -1.42 -14.07
N ASP A 269 -3.21 -1.65 -13.47
CA ASP A 269 -1.93 -1.55 -14.17
C ASP A 269 -1.80 -2.69 -15.19
N GLY A 270 -1.58 -2.36 -16.46
CA GLY A 270 -1.49 -3.34 -17.55
C GLY A 270 -0.35 -4.36 -17.41
N ILE A 271 0.67 -4.07 -16.58
CA ILE A 271 1.73 -5.04 -16.24
C ILE A 271 1.15 -6.12 -15.32
N ALA A 272 0.33 -5.73 -14.33
CA ALA A 272 -0.35 -6.67 -13.44
C ALA A 272 -1.39 -7.52 -14.19
N ASP A 273 -2.11 -6.91 -15.14
CA ASP A 273 -3.07 -7.62 -15.99
C ASP A 273 -2.41 -8.73 -16.82
N GLY A 274 -1.21 -8.47 -17.32
CA GLY A 274 -0.43 -9.48 -18.07
C GLY A 274 -0.11 -10.70 -17.19
N LEU A 275 0.39 -10.46 -15.98
CA LEU A 275 0.72 -11.53 -15.02
C LEU A 275 -0.52 -12.29 -14.54
N GLU A 276 -1.59 -11.58 -14.19
CA GLU A 276 -2.86 -12.19 -13.77
C GLU A 276 -3.47 -13.02 -14.90
N SER A 277 -3.39 -12.55 -16.16
CA SER A 277 -3.83 -13.29 -17.34
C SER A 277 -3.03 -14.57 -17.52
N GLU A 278 -1.71 -14.52 -17.38
CA GLU A 278 -0.85 -15.70 -17.47
C GLU A 278 -1.17 -16.73 -16.38
N PHE A 279 -1.36 -16.28 -15.12
CA PHE A 279 -1.75 -17.16 -14.02
C PHE A 279 -3.18 -17.74 -14.21
N LYS A 280 -4.12 -16.94 -14.70
CA LYS A 280 -5.48 -17.43 -15.02
C LYS A 280 -5.46 -18.48 -16.15
N ASP A 281 -4.62 -18.31 -17.15
CA ASP A 281 -4.52 -19.26 -18.27
C ASP A 281 -3.82 -20.56 -17.83
N ILE A 282 -2.82 -20.47 -16.93
CA ILE A 282 -2.24 -21.64 -16.26
C ILE A 282 -3.31 -22.38 -15.47
N SER A 283 -4.07 -21.67 -14.62
CA SER A 283 -5.15 -22.24 -13.82
C SER A 283 -6.26 -22.88 -14.66
N LYS A 284 -6.69 -22.23 -15.75
CA LYS A 284 -7.67 -22.79 -16.71
C LYS A 284 -7.14 -24.05 -17.39
N THR A 285 -5.85 -24.07 -17.72
CA THR A 285 -5.22 -25.24 -18.33
C THR A 285 -5.19 -26.40 -17.37
N TYR A 286 -4.82 -26.17 -16.10
CA TYR A 286 -4.91 -27.16 -15.03
C TYR A 286 -6.34 -27.66 -14.84
N THR A 287 -7.32 -26.77 -14.78
CA THR A 287 -8.73 -27.13 -14.61
C THR A 287 -9.27 -27.96 -15.78
N LYS A 288 -8.88 -27.62 -17.02
CA LYS A 288 -9.28 -28.41 -18.23
C LYS A 288 -8.66 -29.79 -18.26
N LEU A 289 -7.52 -29.98 -17.66
CA LEU A 289 -6.79 -31.26 -17.64
C LEU A 289 -7.07 -32.07 -16.37
N ALA A 290 -7.52 -31.40 -15.30
CA ALA A 290 -7.99 -32.07 -14.10
C ALA A 290 -9.18 -32.98 -14.43
N GLY A 291 -9.02 -34.26 -14.16
CA GLY A 291 -10.04 -35.29 -14.48
C GLY A 291 -9.90 -35.98 -15.83
N LYS A 292 -8.90 -35.65 -16.65
CA LYS A 292 -8.53 -36.44 -17.82
C LYS A 292 -7.45 -37.46 -17.43
N ASN A 293 -7.54 -38.66 -18.01
CA ASN A 293 -6.46 -39.66 -17.92
C ASN A 293 -5.27 -39.17 -18.79
N LEU A 294 -4.44 -38.33 -18.21
CA LEU A 294 -3.21 -37.89 -18.84
C LEU A 294 -2.16 -38.99 -18.75
N SER A 295 -1.40 -39.20 -19.82
CA SER A 295 -0.20 -40.02 -19.74
C SER A 295 0.82 -39.33 -18.80
N SER A 296 1.73 -40.11 -18.21
CA SER A 296 2.80 -39.55 -17.37
C SER A 296 3.64 -38.52 -18.13
N ALA A 297 3.84 -38.70 -19.44
CA ALA A 297 4.55 -37.74 -20.29
C ALA A 297 3.76 -36.42 -20.45
N ASP A 298 2.44 -36.44 -20.59
CA ASP A 298 1.60 -35.24 -20.68
C ASP A 298 1.58 -34.48 -19.36
N GLN A 299 1.59 -35.17 -18.21
CA GLN A 299 1.68 -34.59 -16.90
C GLN A 299 3.02 -33.84 -16.70
N VAL A 300 4.13 -34.48 -17.04
CA VAL A 300 5.47 -33.88 -16.94
C VAL A 300 5.57 -32.64 -17.85
N MET A 301 5.08 -32.71 -19.08
CA MET A 301 5.10 -31.55 -19.99
C MET A 301 4.23 -30.39 -19.47
N LEU A 302 3.09 -30.68 -18.85
CA LEU A 302 2.23 -29.66 -18.27
C LEU A 302 2.88 -29.01 -17.06
N GLU A 303 3.49 -29.78 -16.18
CA GLU A 303 4.21 -29.31 -15.00
C GLU A 303 5.42 -28.48 -15.39
N GLU A 304 6.19 -28.90 -16.40
CA GLU A 304 7.32 -28.13 -16.97
C GLU A 304 6.85 -26.78 -17.53
N GLY A 305 5.83 -26.79 -18.39
CA GLY A 305 5.29 -25.57 -18.99
C GLY A 305 4.79 -24.58 -17.94
N THR A 306 4.13 -25.08 -16.91
CA THR A 306 3.65 -24.29 -15.78
C THR A 306 4.80 -23.70 -14.98
N ALA A 307 5.79 -24.51 -14.62
CA ALA A 307 6.97 -24.06 -13.87
C ALA A 307 7.74 -22.96 -14.61
N ARG A 308 7.93 -23.11 -15.93
CA ARG A 308 8.61 -22.10 -16.76
C ARG A 308 7.82 -20.79 -16.87
N ASN A 309 6.49 -20.88 -16.96
CA ASN A 309 5.65 -19.68 -16.99
C ASN A 309 5.71 -18.93 -15.65
N ILE A 310 5.69 -19.65 -14.52
CA ILE A 310 5.86 -19.06 -13.20
C ILE A 310 7.24 -18.38 -13.08
N LEU A 311 8.32 -19.05 -13.53
CA LEU A 311 9.66 -18.46 -13.48
C LEU A 311 9.77 -17.20 -14.35
N ARG A 312 9.18 -17.19 -15.55
CA ARG A 312 9.16 -16.00 -16.40
C ARG A 312 8.37 -14.86 -15.79
N ALA A 313 7.21 -15.14 -15.23
CA ALA A 313 6.41 -14.14 -14.53
C ALA A 313 7.18 -13.54 -13.35
N LEU A 314 7.85 -14.38 -12.57
CA LEU A 314 8.69 -13.95 -11.44
C LEU A 314 9.89 -13.11 -11.91
N ASP A 315 10.59 -13.52 -12.98
CA ASP A 315 11.74 -12.79 -13.53
C ASP A 315 11.31 -11.39 -14.03
N ASN A 316 10.20 -11.31 -14.77
CA ASN A 316 9.64 -10.04 -15.24
C ASN A 316 9.25 -9.12 -14.07
N ALA A 317 8.64 -9.67 -13.03
CA ALA A 317 8.25 -8.92 -11.84
C ALA A 317 9.47 -8.33 -11.14
N ILE A 318 10.50 -9.14 -10.92
CA ILE A 318 11.75 -8.72 -10.27
C ILE A 318 12.46 -7.65 -11.09
N GLU A 319 12.53 -7.78 -12.41
CA GLU A 319 13.15 -6.78 -13.29
C GLU A 319 12.39 -5.44 -13.27
N ASN A 320 11.04 -5.48 -13.22
CA ASN A 320 10.22 -4.29 -13.12
C ASN A 320 10.45 -3.56 -11.79
N GLU A 321 10.39 -4.30 -10.68
CA GLU A 321 10.64 -3.73 -9.34
C GLU A 321 12.08 -3.20 -9.21
N TYR A 322 13.06 -3.94 -9.73
CA TYR A 322 14.44 -3.48 -9.77
C TYR A 322 14.59 -2.15 -10.51
N THR A 323 13.93 -2.03 -11.66
CA THR A 323 13.97 -0.81 -12.46
C THR A 323 13.38 0.38 -11.71
N LEU A 324 12.22 0.20 -11.07
CA LEU A 324 11.54 1.25 -10.29
C LEU A 324 12.38 1.72 -9.11
N VAL A 325 12.85 0.78 -8.28
CA VAL A 325 13.67 1.09 -7.11
C VAL A 325 14.99 1.74 -7.49
N ASN A 326 15.61 1.28 -8.60
CA ASN A 326 16.84 1.87 -9.10
C ASN A 326 16.65 3.32 -9.59
N GLN A 327 15.51 3.61 -10.22
CA GLN A 327 15.12 4.98 -10.62
C GLN A 327 14.95 5.87 -9.39
N LEU A 328 14.29 5.37 -8.33
CA LEU A 328 14.12 6.10 -7.07
C LEU A 328 15.46 6.46 -6.43
N TYR A 329 16.37 5.48 -6.29
CA TYR A 329 17.72 5.77 -5.76
C TYR A 329 18.45 6.83 -6.59
N ASN A 330 18.42 6.71 -7.91
CA ASN A 330 19.06 7.68 -8.79
C ASN A 330 18.46 9.09 -8.63
N LYS A 331 17.14 9.18 -8.47
CA LYS A 331 16.44 10.45 -8.26
C LYS A 331 16.82 11.10 -6.93
N VAL A 332 16.85 10.34 -5.83
CA VAL A 332 17.27 10.86 -4.52
C VAL A 332 18.73 11.36 -4.57
N ILE A 333 19.62 10.56 -5.16
CA ILE A 333 21.03 10.92 -5.30
C ILE A 333 21.19 12.23 -6.10
N SER A 334 20.50 12.36 -7.25
CA SER A 334 20.54 13.59 -8.04
C SER A 334 19.92 14.78 -7.33
N LYS A 335 18.85 14.56 -6.55
CA LYS A 335 18.21 15.62 -5.79
C LYS A 335 19.09 16.23 -4.71
N CYS A 336 19.95 15.43 -4.08
CA CYS A 336 20.94 15.95 -3.13
C CYS A 336 21.90 16.96 -3.81
N ASP A 337 22.37 16.65 -5.02
CA ASP A 337 23.25 17.57 -5.78
C ASP A 337 22.49 18.85 -6.22
N GLU A 338 21.23 18.71 -6.61
CA GLU A 338 20.37 19.84 -6.98
C GLU A 338 20.13 20.77 -5.80
N LEU A 339 19.76 20.23 -4.65
CA LEU A 339 19.48 21.01 -3.43
C LEU A 339 20.71 21.80 -2.98
N TRP A 340 21.91 21.21 -3.07
CA TRP A 340 23.13 21.95 -2.82
C TRP A 340 23.33 23.12 -3.80
N LYS A 341 23.11 22.88 -5.10
CA LYS A 341 23.20 23.94 -6.13
C LYS A 341 22.15 25.04 -5.90
N GLU A 342 20.92 24.65 -5.58
CA GLU A 342 19.87 25.62 -5.23
C GLU A 342 20.22 26.45 -4.00
N SER A 343 20.77 25.83 -2.96
CA SER A 343 21.22 26.54 -1.74
C SER A 343 22.26 27.59 -2.05
N LEU A 344 23.25 27.26 -2.89
CA LEU A 344 24.25 28.19 -3.37
C LEU A 344 23.63 29.33 -4.19
N THR A 345 22.71 28.99 -5.10
CA THR A 345 22.06 29.99 -5.98
C THR A 345 21.23 30.98 -5.15
N ARG A 346 20.40 30.48 -4.21
CA ARG A 346 19.56 31.30 -3.34
C ARG A 346 20.43 32.21 -2.44
N ALA A 347 21.49 31.65 -1.87
CA ALA A 347 22.42 32.45 -1.06
C ALA A 347 23.13 33.54 -1.89
N SER A 348 23.48 33.28 -3.15
CA SER A 348 24.08 34.26 -4.05
C SER A 348 23.13 35.42 -4.42
N ILE A 349 21.82 35.13 -4.50
CA ILE A 349 20.81 36.19 -4.72
C ILE A 349 20.71 37.14 -3.53
N ILE A 350 20.89 36.61 -2.32
CA ILE A 350 20.86 37.43 -1.07
C ILE A 350 22.18 38.15 -0.88
N GLY A 351 23.29 37.45 -1.07
CA GLY A 351 24.65 37.95 -0.86
C GLY A 351 25.30 38.52 -2.13
N THR A 352 24.65 39.47 -2.80
CA THR A 352 25.06 39.97 -4.12
C THR A 352 26.48 40.59 -4.15
N ASN A 353 27.00 41.01 -3.01
CA ASN A 353 28.34 41.58 -2.88
C ASN A 353 29.37 40.59 -2.31
N LEU A 354 28.98 39.34 -2.07
CA LEU A 354 29.85 38.32 -1.51
C LEU A 354 30.48 37.48 -2.63
N THR A 355 31.70 37.07 -2.41
CA THR A 355 32.36 36.07 -3.28
C THR A 355 31.74 34.70 -3.03
N LYS A 356 31.94 33.77 -3.98
CA LYS A 356 31.47 32.41 -3.85
C LYS A 356 32.00 31.67 -2.59
N GLY A 357 33.24 32.03 -2.16
CA GLY A 357 33.84 31.50 -0.93
C GLY A 357 33.11 32.01 0.32
N GLU A 358 32.87 33.32 0.41
CA GLU A 358 32.16 33.94 1.53
C GLU A 358 30.70 33.42 1.64
N ILE A 359 30.04 33.20 0.52
CA ILE A 359 28.70 32.56 0.48
C ILE A 359 28.76 31.13 1.05
N GLN A 360 29.76 30.34 0.68
CA GLN A 360 29.91 28.99 1.22
C GLN A 360 30.24 29.00 2.72
N GLU A 361 31.08 29.95 3.19
CA GLU A 361 31.36 30.09 4.59
C GLU A 361 30.12 30.52 5.40
N ALA A 362 29.32 31.45 4.87
CA ALA A 362 28.06 31.88 5.50
C ALA A 362 27.06 30.74 5.58
N LEU A 363 26.90 29.93 4.50
CA LEU A 363 26.06 28.75 4.51
C LEU A 363 26.57 27.74 5.55
N ALA A 364 27.88 27.51 5.61
CA ALA A 364 28.45 26.58 6.58
C ALA A 364 28.25 27.03 8.01
N ALA A 365 28.38 28.35 8.29
CA ALA A 365 28.08 28.94 9.59
C ALA A 365 26.61 28.77 9.99
N GLY A 366 25.68 28.79 9.01
CA GLY A 366 24.26 28.46 9.18
C GLY A 366 23.95 26.98 9.23
N GLY A 367 24.97 26.10 9.22
CA GLY A 367 24.81 24.66 9.26
C GLY A 367 24.45 23.99 7.92
N CYS A 368 24.42 24.75 6.81
CA CYS A 368 24.20 24.24 5.47
C CYS A 368 25.55 23.98 4.78
N THR A 369 26.02 22.76 4.80
CA THR A 369 27.31 22.36 4.19
C THR A 369 27.09 21.37 3.04
N LYS A 370 28.01 21.39 2.06
CA LYS A 370 27.97 20.42 0.97
C LYS A 370 28.03 18.97 1.47
N SER A 371 28.78 18.71 2.55
CA SER A 371 28.90 17.39 3.15
C SER A 371 27.57 16.80 3.58
N LYS A 372 26.67 17.60 4.18
CA LYS A 372 25.35 17.12 4.56
C LYS A 372 24.55 16.52 3.38
N PHE A 373 24.65 17.10 2.21
CA PHE A 373 24.01 16.58 0.99
C PHE A 373 24.76 15.39 0.40
N SER A 374 26.12 15.48 0.37
CA SER A 374 26.93 14.37 -0.16
C SER A 374 26.86 13.12 0.71
N ASP A 375 26.81 13.27 2.04
CA ASP A 375 26.72 12.13 2.96
C ASP A 375 25.40 11.37 2.78
N VAL A 376 24.28 12.09 2.58
CA VAL A 376 22.98 11.49 2.22
C VAL A 376 23.06 10.79 0.85
N ALA A 377 23.65 11.45 -0.15
CA ALA A 377 23.82 10.84 -1.47
C ALA A 377 24.67 9.57 -1.40
N ASP A 378 25.74 9.57 -0.61
CA ASP A 378 26.63 8.40 -0.45
C ASP A 378 25.95 7.26 0.31
N TYR A 379 25.12 7.58 1.30
CA TYR A 379 24.27 6.59 1.97
C TYR A 379 23.33 5.89 0.97
N TYR A 380 22.63 6.65 0.11
CA TYR A 380 21.75 6.04 -0.89
C TYR A 380 22.51 5.33 -2.01
N ARG A 381 23.71 5.76 -2.39
CA ARG A 381 24.58 5.00 -3.30
C ARG A 381 24.96 3.62 -2.73
N SER A 382 25.28 3.59 -1.43
CA SER A 382 25.57 2.33 -0.74
C SER A 382 24.35 1.40 -0.70
N LYS A 383 23.17 1.94 -0.41
CA LYS A 383 21.91 1.17 -0.42
C LYS A 383 21.57 0.65 -1.82
N LYS A 384 21.72 1.48 -2.85
CA LYS A 384 21.55 1.09 -4.25
C LYS A 384 22.45 -0.08 -4.61
N HIS A 385 23.74 0.00 -4.28
CA HIS A 385 24.69 -1.08 -4.56
C HIS A 385 24.31 -2.38 -3.83
N HIS A 386 23.85 -2.28 -2.59
CA HIS A 386 23.36 -3.45 -1.86
C HIS A 386 22.12 -4.07 -2.56
N PHE A 387 21.19 -3.24 -3.00
CA PHE A 387 20.00 -3.67 -3.74
C PHE A 387 20.36 -4.34 -5.08
N GLU A 388 21.30 -3.78 -5.83
CA GLU A 388 21.86 -4.39 -7.06
C GLU A 388 22.45 -5.79 -6.79
N SER A 389 23.12 -5.94 -5.65
CA SER A 389 23.65 -7.25 -5.24
C SER A 389 22.56 -8.28 -4.93
N ILE A 390 21.45 -7.84 -4.29
CA ILE A 390 20.29 -8.69 -4.04
C ILE A 390 19.63 -9.10 -5.35
N HIS A 391 19.37 -8.16 -6.25
CA HIS A 391 18.81 -8.41 -7.57
C HIS A 391 19.64 -9.45 -8.34
N THR A 392 20.96 -9.28 -8.39
CA THR A 392 21.88 -10.23 -9.04
C THR A 392 21.79 -11.65 -8.45
N LYS A 393 21.62 -11.76 -7.13
CA LYS A 393 21.46 -13.07 -6.47
C LYS A 393 20.12 -13.73 -6.83
N VAL A 394 19.05 -12.95 -6.79
CA VAL A 394 17.68 -13.47 -7.04
C VAL A 394 17.55 -13.92 -8.50
N THR A 395 17.97 -13.10 -9.46
CA THR A 395 17.96 -13.46 -10.88
C THR A 395 18.89 -14.66 -11.17
N GLY A 396 19.99 -14.76 -10.42
CA GLY A 396 20.86 -15.95 -10.46
C GLY A 396 20.17 -17.22 -9.96
N TRP A 397 19.30 -17.14 -8.97
CA TRP A 397 18.50 -18.28 -8.50
C TRP A 397 17.44 -18.69 -9.51
N ILE A 398 16.74 -17.73 -10.13
CA ILE A 398 15.76 -18.01 -11.18
C ILE A 398 16.41 -18.78 -12.32
N LYS A 399 17.59 -18.34 -12.79
CA LYS A 399 18.35 -19.05 -13.84
C LYS A 399 18.76 -20.48 -13.42
N LYS A 400 19.10 -20.68 -12.15
CA LYS A 400 19.42 -22.04 -11.64
C LYS A 400 18.18 -22.92 -11.61
N LEU A 401 17.04 -22.39 -11.21
CA LEU A 401 15.75 -23.11 -11.21
C LEU A 401 15.36 -23.51 -12.64
N ASP A 402 15.45 -22.59 -13.60
CA ASP A 402 15.16 -22.87 -15.00
C ASP A 402 16.09 -23.97 -15.57
N HIS A 403 17.37 -23.90 -15.25
CA HIS A 403 18.33 -24.96 -15.62
C HIS A 403 17.99 -26.32 -14.97
N SER A 404 17.54 -26.32 -13.71
CA SER A 404 17.14 -27.56 -13.03
C SER A 404 15.91 -28.19 -13.68
N ILE A 405 14.94 -27.38 -14.12
CA ILE A 405 13.76 -27.86 -14.87
C ILE A 405 14.21 -28.53 -16.18
N GLU A 406 15.16 -27.92 -16.90
CA GLU A 406 15.71 -28.50 -18.14
C GLU A 406 16.43 -29.82 -17.90
N GLN A 407 17.17 -29.94 -16.79
CA GLN A 407 17.84 -31.20 -16.43
C GLN A 407 16.82 -32.32 -16.13
N ILE A 408 15.76 -32.02 -15.37
CA ILE A 408 14.68 -33.00 -15.07
C ILE A 408 14.06 -33.49 -16.37
N LYS A 409 13.71 -32.59 -17.29
CA LYS A 409 13.17 -32.94 -18.61
C LYS A 409 14.12 -33.86 -19.40
N GLY A 410 15.42 -33.57 -19.37
CA GLY A 410 16.44 -34.40 -20.02
C GLY A 410 16.49 -35.82 -19.46
N ILE A 411 16.40 -35.94 -18.13
CA ILE A 411 16.38 -37.24 -17.43
C ILE A 411 15.10 -38.03 -17.80
N ASP A 412 13.94 -37.39 -17.77
CA ASP A 412 12.66 -38.03 -18.11
C ASP A 412 12.63 -38.51 -19.56
N ALA A 413 13.21 -37.72 -20.49
CA ALA A 413 13.34 -38.12 -21.89
C ALA A 413 14.26 -39.34 -22.06
N GLN A 414 15.35 -39.44 -21.28
CA GLN A 414 16.24 -40.60 -21.27
C GLN A 414 15.54 -41.86 -20.73
N ILE A 415 14.82 -41.70 -19.60
CA ILE A 415 14.05 -42.80 -19.00
C ILE A 415 13.00 -43.30 -19.99
N ALA A 416 12.23 -42.42 -20.63
CA ALA A 416 11.26 -42.80 -21.65
C ALA A 416 11.88 -43.54 -22.84
N GLY A 417 13.13 -43.28 -23.16
CA GLY A 417 13.90 -43.97 -24.19
C GLY A 417 14.25 -45.42 -23.84
N TYR A 418 14.36 -45.77 -22.54
CA TYR A 418 14.63 -47.12 -22.09
C TYR A 418 13.43 -48.07 -22.13
N PHE A 419 12.20 -47.51 -22.25
CA PHE A 419 10.96 -48.26 -22.29
C PHE A 419 10.36 -48.36 -23.70
N LYS A 420 11.08 -47.91 -24.72
CA LYS A 420 10.78 -48.12 -26.14
C LYS A 420 11.56 -49.33 -26.69
#